data_32eaa94bb236b1bbe6bbc2860e25da40
#
_entry.id   32eaa94bb236b1bbe6bbc2860e25da40
#
_cell.length_a   1.000
_cell.length_b   1.000
_cell.length_c   1.000
_cell.angle_alpha   90.00
_cell.angle_beta   90.00
_cell.angle_gamma   90.00
#
_symmetry.space_group_name_H-M   'P 1'
#
loop_
_entity.id
_entity.type
_entity.pdbx_description
1 polymer ?
#
loop_
_entity_poly.entity_id
_entity_poly.type
_entity_poly.pdbx_seq_one_letter_code
_entity_poly.pdbx_strand_id
1 'polypeptide(L)'
;MLNLLQDVFASSQKHNVKFVVIGGIAAVLHGVPRATLDLDILIESTPENAKKLLAALKEANFGTALLTTVDDLLAHEITVFQDRVRIDVQTSTPGLSFGKAWNNRETMTYQDQDFYVLSKDDLIKAKRAAGCDVDLEDVRLLELDQDMDDSE
;
A
#
# COMPACT_ATOMS: atom_id res chain seq x y z
N MET A 1 5.16 8.01 11.49
CA MET A 1 4.27 7.73 10.33
C MET A 1 3.34 6.56 10.60
N LEU A 2 3.87 5.38 10.92
CA LEU A 2 3.04 4.19 11.14
C LEU A 2 2.04 4.37 12.29
N ASN A 3 2.37 5.12 13.33
CA ASN A 3 1.45 5.44 14.42
C ASN A 3 0.15 6.08 13.93
N LEU A 4 0.24 6.94 12.92
CA LEU A 4 -0.92 7.64 12.37
C LEU A 4 -1.76 6.72 11.46
N LEU A 5 -1.19 5.60 11.02
CA LEU A 5 -1.85 4.64 10.15
C LEU A 5 -2.44 3.45 10.91
N GLN A 6 -2.15 3.31 12.20
CA GLN A 6 -2.60 2.17 12.99
C GLN A 6 -4.12 2.03 12.96
N ASP A 7 -4.85 3.13 13.09
CA ASP A 7 -6.31 3.13 13.05
C ASP A 7 -6.84 2.66 11.69
N VAL A 8 -6.17 3.07 10.62
CA VAL A 8 -6.52 2.67 9.25
C VAL A 8 -6.32 1.17 9.07
N PHE A 9 -5.18 0.63 9.51
CA PHE A 9 -4.89 -0.80 9.40
C PHE A 9 -5.85 -1.62 10.26
N ALA A 10 -6.11 -1.20 11.50
CA ALA A 10 -7.04 -1.90 12.39
C ALA A 10 -8.46 -1.93 11.83
N SER A 11 -8.95 -0.79 11.35
CA SER A 11 -10.28 -0.69 10.76
C SER A 11 -10.39 -1.51 9.47
N SER A 12 -9.35 -1.47 8.63
CA SER A 12 -9.31 -2.23 7.38
C SER A 12 -9.33 -3.74 7.64
N GLN A 13 -8.61 -4.20 8.66
CA GLN A 13 -8.64 -5.60 9.05
C GLN A 13 -10.02 -6.01 9.58
N LYS A 14 -10.62 -5.19 10.42
CA LYS A 14 -11.97 -5.42 10.96
C LYS A 14 -13.02 -5.57 9.86
N HIS A 15 -12.91 -4.77 8.81
CA HIS A 15 -13.82 -4.81 7.66
C HIS A 15 -13.41 -5.80 6.57
N ASN A 16 -12.36 -6.57 6.77
CA ASN A 16 -11.84 -7.56 5.81
C ASN A 16 -11.49 -6.96 4.44
N VAL A 17 -10.93 -5.77 4.43
CA VAL A 17 -10.49 -5.11 3.19
C VAL A 17 -9.29 -5.85 2.63
N LYS A 18 -9.35 -6.19 1.34
CA LYS A 18 -8.20 -6.77 0.63
C LYS A 18 -7.36 -5.67 0.01
N PHE A 19 -6.18 -5.45 0.57
CA PHE A 19 -5.19 -4.51 0.06
C PHE A 19 -3.78 -4.93 0.42
N VAL A 20 -2.82 -4.44 -0.33
CA VAL A 20 -1.40 -4.56 0.00
C VAL A 20 -0.77 -3.18 0.00
N VAL A 21 0.15 -2.93 0.93
CA VAL A 21 0.94 -1.70 0.97
C VAL A 21 1.97 -1.76 -0.14
N ILE A 22 2.03 -0.70 -0.94
CA ILE A 22 2.97 -0.55 -2.06
C ILE A 22 3.75 0.75 -1.90
N GLY A 23 4.52 1.13 -2.90
CA GLY A 23 5.15 2.45 -2.98
C GLY A 23 6.27 2.69 -1.97
N GLY A 24 6.38 3.95 -1.52
CA GLY A 24 7.49 4.39 -0.66
C GLY A 24 7.52 3.75 0.71
N ILE A 25 6.35 3.59 1.36
CA ILE A 25 6.30 2.93 2.67
C ILE A 25 6.70 1.46 2.55
N ALA A 26 6.27 0.75 1.49
CA ALA A 26 6.73 -0.62 1.26
C ALA A 26 8.25 -0.68 1.12
N ALA A 27 8.86 0.26 0.41
CA ALA A 27 10.31 0.33 0.27
C ALA A 27 11.00 0.52 1.62
N VAL A 28 10.49 1.42 2.45
CA VAL A 28 11.02 1.66 3.81
C VAL A 28 10.90 0.39 4.67
N LEU A 29 9.77 -0.29 4.60
CA LEU A 29 9.53 -1.53 5.35
C LEU A 29 10.47 -2.66 4.91
N HIS A 30 10.91 -2.65 3.65
CA HIS A 30 11.90 -3.59 3.12
C HIS A 30 13.36 -3.12 3.29
N GLY A 31 13.59 -2.03 4.03
CA GLY A 31 14.91 -1.60 4.44
C GLY A 31 15.48 -0.39 3.69
N VAL A 32 14.74 0.24 2.78
CA VAL A 32 15.22 1.45 2.11
C VAL A 32 15.29 2.61 3.12
N PRO A 33 16.46 3.24 3.32
CA PRO A 33 16.62 4.27 4.35
C PRO A 33 16.20 5.65 3.85
N ARG A 34 14.90 5.91 3.81
CA ARG A 34 14.37 7.24 3.49
C ARG A 34 13.07 7.50 4.25
N ALA A 35 12.70 8.77 4.35
CA ALA A 35 11.41 9.17 4.89
C ALA A 35 10.35 9.18 3.79
N THR A 36 9.11 8.85 4.15
CA THR A 36 7.96 8.98 3.28
C THR A 36 6.76 9.38 4.14
N LEU A 37 5.88 10.21 3.58
CA LEU A 37 4.73 10.76 4.30
C LEU A 37 3.39 10.19 3.84
N ASP A 38 3.37 9.50 2.68
CA ASP A 38 2.15 9.04 2.05
C ASP A 38 2.07 7.51 2.10
N LEU A 39 0.89 6.99 2.40
CA LEU A 39 0.62 5.56 2.28
C LEU A 39 0.03 5.28 0.90
N ASP A 40 0.67 4.39 0.15
CA ASP A 40 0.12 3.87 -1.11
C ASP A 40 -0.38 2.45 -0.87
N ILE A 41 -1.61 2.17 -1.26
CA ILE A 41 -2.18 0.82 -1.20
C ILE A 41 -2.77 0.43 -2.56
N LEU A 42 -2.61 -0.84 -2.90
CA LEU A 42 -3.26 -1.46 -4.05
C LEU A 42 -4.40 -2.33 -3.52
N ILE A 43 -5.61 -2.13 -4.05
CA ILE A 43 -6.80 -2.85 -3.60
C ILE A 43 -7.29 -3.82 -4.65
N GLU A 44 -8.01 -4.85 -4.21
CA GLU A 44 -8.84 -5.66 -5.09
C GLU A 44 -9.96 -4.77 -5.63
N SER A 45 -10.03 -4.62 -6.96
CA SER A 45 -10.91 -3.65 -7.64
C SER A 45 -12.30 -4.23 -7.87
N THR A 46 -12.98 -4.60 -6.80
CA THR A 46 -14.37 -5.08 -6.83
C THR A 46 -15.27 -4.12 -6.08
N PRO A 47 -16.56 -4.01 -6.46
CA PRO A 47 -17.51 -3.17 -5.74
C PRO A 47 -17.60 -3.54 -4.25
N GLU A 48 -17.60 -4.83 -3.95
CA GLU A 48 -17.66 -5.33 -2.58
C GLU A 48 -16.47 -4.87 -1.75
N ASN A 49 -15.25 -5.02 -2.27
CA ASN A 49 -14.03 -4.61 -1.57
C ASN A 49 -13.96 -3.09 -1.43
N ALA A 50 -14.33 -2.35 -2.47
CA ALA A 50 -14.40 -0.89 -2.42
C ALA A 50 -15.34 -0.38 -1.34
N LYS A 51 -16.50 -1.02 -1.19
CA LYS A 51 -17.47 -0.70 -0.14
C LYS A 51 -16.88 -0.93 1.24
N LYS A 52 -16.18 -2.04 1.43
CA LYS A 52 -15.50 -2.36 2.70
C LYS A 52 -14.42 -1.34 3.03
N LEU A 53 -13.63 -0.93 2.05
CA LEU A 53 -12.59 0.08 2.23
C LEU A 53 -13.19 1.42 2.67
N LEU A 54 -14.22 1.89 1.98
CA LEU A 54 -14.87 3.16 2.33
C LEU A 54 -15.46 3.11 3.74
N ALA A 55 -16.07 2.00 4.13
CA ALA A 55 -16.59 1.81 5.48
C ALA A 55 -15.46 1.85 6.53
N ALA A 56 -14.32 1.21 6.22
CA ALA A 56 -13.16 1.20 7.11
C ALA A 56 -12.56 2.60 7.29
N LEU A 57 -12.45 3.38 6.20
CA LEU A 57 -11.93 4.74 6.26
C LEU A 57 -12.86 5.68 7.02
N LYS A 58 -14.17 5.52 6.87
CA LYS A 58 -15.15 6.28 7.64
C LYS A 58 -15.04 5.98 9.14
N GLU A 59 -14.89 4.72 9.50
CA GLU A 59 -14.72 4.32 10.90
C GLU A 59 -13.42 4.87 11.48
N ALA A 60 -12.36 4.97 10.67
CA ALA A 60 -11.09 5.56 11.06
C ALA A 60 -11.10 7.11 10.99
N ASN A 61 -12.26 7.71 10.79
CA ASN A 61 -12.47 9.17 10.76
C ASN A 61 -11.75 9.90 9.62
N PHE A 62 -11.67 9.27 8.43
CA PHE A 62 -11.24 9.95 7.21
C PHE A 62 -12.46 10.66 6.59
N GLY A 63 -12.58 11.95 6.84
CA GLY A 63 -13.75 12.74 6.44
C GLY A 63 -14.03 12.71 4.94
N THR A 64 -13.00 12.68 4.11
CA THR A 64 -13.15 12.63 2.65
C THR A 64 -13.79 11.33 2.16
N ALA A 65 -13.74 10.25 2.94
CA ALA A 65 -14.41 8.99 2.60
C ALA A 65 -15.94 9.13 2.59
N LEU A 66 -16.48 10.08 3.34
CA LEU A 66 -17.93 10.38 3.35
C LEU A 66 -18.44 10.94 2.02
N LEU A 67 -17.54 11.53 1.23
CA LEU A 67 -17.86 12.18 -0.03
C LEU A 67 -17.57 11.29 -1.25
N THR A 68 -16.97 10.11 -1.03
CA THR A 68 -16.54 9.20 -2.10
C THR A 68 -17.50 8.03 -2.21
N THR A 69 -17.91 7.74 -3.44
CA THR A 69 -18.76 6.56 -3.73
C THR A 69 -17.91 5.39 -4.22
N VAL A 70 -18.49 4.19 -4.19
CA VAL A 70 -17.86 3.00 -4.76
C VAL A 70 -17.57 3.20 -6.25
N ASP A 71 -18.51 3.77 -6.99
CA ASP A 71 -18.34 4.02 -8.43
C ASP A 71 -17.20 5.00 -8.70
N ASP A 72 -17.08 6.06 -7.90
CA ASP A 72 -15.98 7.03 -8.00
C ASP A 72 -14.63 6.33 -7.77
N LEU A 73 -14.55 5.51 -6.73
CA LEU A 73 -13.31 4.81 -6.37
C LEU A 73 -12.86 3.88 -7.49
N LEU A 74 -13.79 3.12 -8.07
CA LEU A 74 -13.48 2.16 -9.12
C LEU A 74 -13.26 2.81 -10.49
N ALA A 75 -13.76 4.02 -10.71
CA ALA A 75 -13.61 4.74 -11.97
C ALA A 75 -12.21 5.32 -12.19
N HIS A 76 -11.40 5.43 -11.13
CA HIS A 76 -10.09 6.07 -11.17
C HIS A 76 -8.99 5.08 -10.82
N GLU A 77 -7.82 5.22 -11.45
CA GLU A 77 -6.63 4.41 -11.10
C GLU A 77 -6.12 4.75 -9.70
N ILE A 78 -6.19 6.02 -9.32
CA ILE A 78 -5.75 6.52 -8.03
C ILE A 78 -6.81 7.44 -7.44
N THR A 79 -7.18 7.18 -6.17
CA THR A 79 -8.02 8.08 -5.39
C THR A 79 -7.25 8.48 -4.14
N VAL A 80 -7.15 9.79 -3.89
CA VAL A 80 -6.40 10.33 -2.74
C VAL A 80 -7.36 10.65 -1.60
N PHE A 81 -7.05 10.13 -0.42
CA PHE A 81 -7.74 10.49 0.82
C PHE A 81 -6.76 11.27 1.69
N GLN A 82 -7.02 12.54 1.88
CA GLN A 82 -6.18 13.44 2.67
C GLN A 82 -6.87 13.80 3.97
N ASP A 83 -6.25 13.45 5.08
CA ASP A 83 -6.66 13.85 6.42
C ASP A 83 -5.37 14.08 7.22
N ARG A 84 -5.25 13.56 8.46
CA ARG A 84 -4.02 13.59 9.24
C ARG A 84 -2.84 12.90 8.55
N VAL A 85 -3.13 11.99 7.65
CA VAL A 85 -2.16 11.38 6.71
C VAL A 85 -2.78 11.33 5.32
N ARG A 86 -1.94 11.21 4.31
CA ARG A 86 -2.40 11.01 2.93
C ARG A 86 -2.35 9.53 2.59
N ILE A 87 -3.46 9.04 2.04
CA ILE A 87 -3.58 7.65 1.56
C ILE A 87 -3.95 7.70 0.08
N ASP A 88 -3.08 7.14 -0.76
CA ASP A 88 -3.32 6.97 -2.18
C ASP A 88 -3.82 5.55 -2.41
N VAL A 89 -5.10 5.42 -2.77
CA VAL A 89 -5.73 4.14 -3.07
C VAL A 89 -5.65 3.89 -4.56
N GLN A 90 -4.96 2.82 -4.95
CA GLN A 90 -4.78 2.45 -6.34
C GLN A 90 -5.61 1.21 -6.66
N THR A 91 -6.36 1.29 -7.76
CA THR A 91 -7.11 0.16 -8.32
C THR A 91 -6.28 -0.60 -9.35
N SER A 92 -5.28 0.07 -9.91
CA SER A 92 -4.27 -0.52 -10.78
C SER A 92 -2.95 0.24 -10.63
N THR A 93 -1.84 -0.43 -10.90
CA THR A 93 -0.52 0.18 -10.89
C THR A 93 0.38 -0.55 -11.90
N PRO A 94 1.28 0.17 -12.58
CA PRO A 94 2.17 -0.45 -13.56
C PRO A 94 2.99 -1.59 -12.94
N GLY A 95 3.13 -2.67 -13.69
CA GLY A 95 3.98 -3.80 -13.30
C GLY A 95 3.38 -4.77 -12.28
N LEU A 96 2.14 -4.54 -11.83
CA LEU A 96 1.48 -5.40 -10.86
C LEU A 96 0.07 -5.80 -11.30
N SER A 97 -0.32 -7.05 -10.95
CA SER A 97 -1.72 -7.45 -10.87
C SER A 97 -2.05 -7.68 -9.40
N PHE A 98 -3.26 -7.32 -8.98
CA PHE A 98 -3.65 -7.51 -7.59
C PHE A 98 -3.58 -8.99 -7.17
N GLY A 99 -4.04 -9.89 -8.03
CA GLY A 99 -4.04 -11.33 -7.71
C GLY A 99 -2.66 -11.87 -7.37
N LYS A 100 -1.65 -11.52 -8.17
CA LYS A 100 -0.26 -11.93 -7.92
C LYS A 100 0.31 -11.25 -6.66
N ALA A 101 0.08 -9.95 -6.51
CA ALA A 101 0.54 -9.20 -5.35
C ALA A 101 -0.06 -9.78 -4.07
N TRP A 102 -1.33 -10.13 -4.08
CA TRP A 102 -2.01 -10.73 -2.96
C TRP A 102 -1.44 -12.11 -2.61
N ASN A 103 -1.22 -12.95 -3.63
CA ASN A 103 -0.66 -14.30 -3.42
C ASN A 103 0.76 -14.27 -2.85
N ASN A 104 1.55 -13.28 -3.22
CA ASN A 104 2.96 -13.13 -2.80
C ASN A 104 3.13 -12.20 -1.60
N ARG A 105 2.06 -11.67 -1.04
CA ARG A 105 2.11 -10.68 0.03
C ARG A 105 2.88 -11.19 1.24
N GLU A 106 3.53 -10.25 1.91
CA GLU A 106 4.18 -10.50 3.18
C GLU A 106 3.36 -9.88 4.30
N THR A 107 3.27 -10.58 5.44
CA THR A 107 2.60 -10.04 6.63
C THR A 107 3.64 -9.34 7.49
N MET A 108 3.34 -8.10 7.86
CA MET A 108 4.15 -7.33 8.80
C MET A 108 3.28 -6.91 9.97
N THR A 109 3.91 -6.67 11.12
CA THR A 109 3.21 -6.31 12.36
C THR A 109 3.80 -5.03 12.92
N TYR A 110 2.94 -4.09 13.29
CA TYR A 110 3.33 -2.88 13.98
C TYR A 110 2.36 -2.61 15.14
N GLN A 111 2.89 -2.54 16.37
CA GLN A 111 2.09 -2.35 17.59
C GLN A 111 0.90 -3.33 17.67
N ASP A 112 1.19 -4.62 17.49
CA ASP A 112 0.22 -5.72 17.54
C ASP A 112 -0.83 -5.69 16.42
N GLN A 113 -0.67 -4.82 15.42
CA GLN A 113 -1.55 -4.75 14.26
C GLN A 113 -0.86 -5.32 13.03
N ASP A 114 -1.42 -6.40 12.47
CA ASP A 114 -0.94 -7.00 11.24
C ASP A 114 -1.46 -6.24 10.02
N PHE A 115 -0.65 -6.19 9.00
CA PHE A 115 -1.03 -5.67 7.68
C PHE A 115 -0.20 -6.35 6.60
N TYR A 116 -0.65 -6.24 5.36
CA TYR A 116 0.01 -6.91 4.24
C TYR A 116 0.79 -5.93 3.40
N VAL A 117 2.00 -6.35 3.02
CA VAL A 117 2.94 -5.54 2.25
C VAL A 117 3.32 -6.33 1.01
N LEU A 118 3.52 -5.61 -0.08
CA LEU A 118 4.02 -6.18 -1.33
C LEU A 118 5.33 -6.91 -1.06
N SER A 119 5.54 -8.08 -1.67
CA SER A 119 6.81 -8.78 -1.57
C SER A 119 7.92 -7.92 -2.16
N LYS A 120 9.16 -8.14 -1.70
CA LYS A 120 10.32 -7.39 -2.20
C LYS A 120 10.48 -7.53 -3.71
N ASP A 121 10.30 -8.74 -4.25
CA ASP A 121 10.41 -8.99 -5.68
C ASP A 121 9.34 -8.25 -6.48
N ASP A 122 8.09 -8.28 -6.02
CA ASP A 122 7.00 -7.56 -6.67
C ASP A 122 7.18 -6.05 -6.56
N LEU A 123 7.72 -5.57 -5.43
CA LEU A 123 8.02 -4.16 -5.24
C LEU A 123 9.08 -3.68 -6.24
N ILE A 124 10.13 -4.46 -6.44
CA ILE A 124 11.17 -4.16 -7.43
C ILE A 124 10.57 -4.07 -8.84
N LYS A 125 9.72 -5.03 -9.21
CA LYS A 125 9.05 -5.03 -10.51
C LYS A 125 8.19 -3.78 -10.71
N ALA A 126 7.41 -3.41 -9.69
CA ALA A 126 6.55 -2.24 -9.75
C ALA A 126 7.35 -0.95 -9.90
N LYS A 127 8.43 -0.81 -9.15
CA LYS A 127 9.28 0.38 -9.19
C LYS A 127 10.02 0.52 -10.52
N ARG A 128 10.48 -0.58 -11.10
CA ARG A 128 11.06 -0.58 -12.44
C ARG A 128 10.05 -0.18 -13.49
N ALA A 129 8.81 -0.64 -13.37
CA ALA A 129 7.74 -0.29 -14.30
C ALA A 129 7.37 1.20 -14.20
N ALA A 130 7.37 1.78 -13.01
CA ALA A 130 7.14 3.21 -12.79
C ALA A 130 8.28 4.05 -13.33
N GLY A 131 9.53 3.62 -13.10
CA GLY A 131 10.72 4.09 -13.79
C GLY A 131 11.22 5.50 -13.49
N CYS A 132 10.68 6.22 -12.51
CA CYS A 132 11.23 7.52 -12.16
C CYS A 132 12.54 7.38 -11.35
N ASP A 133 13.31 8.46 -11.24
CA ASP A 133 14.65 8.42 -10.62
C ASP A 133 14.60 7.90 -9.18
N VAL A 134 13.60 8.32 -8.41
CA VAL A 134 13.42 7.85 -7.01
C VAL A 134 13.12 6.36 -6.99
N ASP A 135 12.26 5.87 -7.89
CA ASP A 135 11.91 4.45 -7.98
C ASP A 135 13.12 3.60 -8.35
N LEU A 136 13.95 4.06 -9.30
CA LEU A 136 15.15 3.33 -9.70
C LEU A 136 16.22 3.32 -8.60
N GLU A 137 16.32 4.38 -7.81
CA GLU A 137 17.19 4.40 -6.64
C GLU A 137 16.70 3.42 -5.57
N ASP A 138 15.40 3.35 -5.34
CA ASP A 138 14.82 2.35 -4.42
C ASP A 138 15.13 0.93 -4.89
N VAL A 139 15.03 0.66 -6.19
CA VAL A 139 15.40 -0.66 -6.77
C VAL A 139 16.85 -1.00 -6.45
N ARG A 140 17.75 -0.04 -6.67
CA ARG A 140 19.17 -0.24 -6.38
C ARG A 140 19.41 -0.61 -4.91
N LEU A 141 18.77 0.09 -3.99
CA LEU A 141 18.91 -0.14 -2.56
C LEU A 141 18.28 -1.48 -2.14
N LEU A 142 17.14 -1.85 -2.71
CA LEU A 142 16.48 -3.12 -2.44
C LEU A 142 17.33 -4.31 -2.94
N GLU A 143 17.95 -4.19 -4.10
CA GLU A 143 18.83 -5.24 -4.66
C GLU A 143 20.13 -5.39 -3.87
N LEU A 144 20.70 -4.28 -3.37
CA LEU A 144 21.88 -4.34 -2.50
C LEU A 144 21.59 -5.11 -1.22
N ASP A 145 20.45 -4.86 -0.61
CA ASP A 145 20.02 -5.51 0.62
C ASP A 145 19.83 -7.02 0.39
N GLN A 146 19.26 -7.39 -0.76
CA GLN A 146 19.11 -8.78 -1.17
C GLN A 146 20.46 -9.48 -1.36
N ASP A 147 21.40 -8.81 -2.01
CA ASP A 147 22.77 -9.35 -2.22
C ASP A 147 23.48 -9.57 -0.89
N MET A 148 23.29 -8.67 0.08
CA MET A 148 23.84 -8.83 1.42
C MET A 148 23.24 -10.01 2.16
N ASP A 149 21.93 -10.22 2.05
CA ASP A 149 21.24 -11.36 2.64
C ASP A 149 21.71 -12.69 2.00
N ASP A 150 21.90 -12.71 0.69
CA ASP A 150 22.36 -13.89 -0.04
C ASP A 150 23.81 -14.25 0.25
N SER A 151 24.64 -13.30 0.71
CA SER A 151 26.03 -13.51 1.01
C SER A 151 26.28 -14.14 2.40
N GLU A 152 25.26 -14.22 3.21
CA GLU A 152 25.31 -14.89 4.52
C GLU A 152 24.94 -16.38 4.41
#